data_f40800a8bb1abec5737308d1d42016cf
#
_entry.id   f40800a8bb1abec5737308d1d42016cf
#
_cell.length_a   1.000
_cell.length_b   1.000
_cell.length_c   1.000
_cell.angle_alpha   90.00
_cell.angle_beta   90.00
_cell.angle_gamma   90.00
#
_symmetry.space_group_name_H-M   'P 1'
#
loop_
_entity.id
_entity.type
_entity.pdbx_description
1 polymer ?
#
loop_
_entity_poly.entity_id
_entity_poly.type
_entity_poly.pdbx_seq_one_letter_code
_entity_poly.pdbx_strand_id
1 'polypeptide(L)'
;HEAVVPSGSIRYGDAAVSHRKPHAGDPDRNLHIYQKLLLSGKRFSPREQYYYARELCDHGAYRAALPVLEQFLQEGRGWTPDNIGACLLAGRCYARLEQPDEAMQSLFRSFCYGIPQPEICCEIGGLFLERQQYPQAAFWYHLAIETGHQPHEGFWRQECCDYLPAIQLCVCYDRMGDISTAAAYNALAGSFRRGDAAVAYNRQYFAEKAARRK
;
A
#
# COMPACT_ATOMS: atom_id res chain seq x y z
N HIS A 1 -16.96 -5.86 -13.40
CA HIS A 1 -16.15 -5.55 -14.59
C HIS A 1 -16.46 -6.57 -15.67
N GLU A 2 -16.93 -6.09 -16.82
CA GLU A 2 -17.04 -6.91 -18.02
C GLU A 2 -15.63 -7.18 -18.52
N ALA A 3 -15.24 -8.43 -18.58
CA ALA A 3 -13.99 -8.83 -19.20
C ALA A 3 -14.27 -9.11 -20.68
N VAL A 4 -13.55 -8.45 -21.56
CA VAL A 4 -13.55 -8.81 -22.98
C VAL A 4 -12.84 -10.15 -23.12
N VAL A 5 -13.57 -11.18 -23.51
CA VAL A 5 -13.00 -12.47 -23.89
C VAL A 5 -12.69 -12.42 -25.38
N PRO A 6 -11.44 -12.21 -25.77
CA PRO A 6 -11.12 -12.14 -27.19
C PRO A 6 -11.27 -13.51 -27.85
N SER A 7 -11.87 -13.54 -29.03
CA SER A 7 -11.95 -14.75 -29.87
C SER A 7 -11.34 -14.46 -31.25
N GLY A 8 -10.65 -15.43 -31.83
CA GLY A 8 -10.00 -15.30 -33.12
C GLY A 8 -8.53 -14.83 -33.02
N SER A 9 -8.01 -14.25 -34.09
CA SER A 9 -6.61 -13.80 -34.18
C SER A 9 -6.45 -12.46 -33.45
N ILE A 10 -5.64 -12.43 -32.38
CA ILE A 10 -5.36 -11.24 -31.57
C ILE A 10 -4.14 -10.52 -32.16
N ARG A 11 -4.27 -9.22 -32.42
CA ARG A 11 -3.14 -8.34 -32.76
C ARG A 11 -2.91 -7.36 -31.62
N TYR A 12 -1.69 -7.30 -31.16
CA TYR A 12 -1.25 -6.29 -30.18
C TYR A 12 -0.84 -5.02 -30.93
N GLY A 13 -1.29 -3.87 -30.48
CA GLY A 13 -0.93 -2.56 -31.03
C GLY A 13 -0.61 -1.59 -29.89
N ASP A 14 0.07 -0.50 -30.23
CA ASP A 14 0.48 0.55 -29.28
C ASP A 14 -0.66 1.54 -28.91
N ALA A 15 -1.89 1.23 -29.33
CA ALA A 15 -3.05 2.08 -29.05
C ALA A 15 -3.46 1.98 -27.58
N ALA A 16 -3.42 3.08 -26.86
CA ALA A 16 -3.93 3.19 -25.49
C ALA A 16 -5.34 3.77 -25.49
N VAL A 17 -6.25 3.14 -24.73
CA VAL A 17 -7.60 3.66 -24.50
C VAL A 17 -7.58 4.49 -23.21
N SER A 18 -7.76 5.81 -23.34
CA SER A 18 -7.93 6.70 -22.17
C SER A 18 -9.39 6.76 -21.75
N HIS A 19 -9.71 6.21 -20.59
CA HIS A 19 -11.04 6.32 -20.02
C HIS A 19 -11.21 7.67 -19.32
N ARG A 20 -11.86 8.64 -19.99
CA ARG A 20 -12.20 9.95 -19.42
C ARG A 20 -13.65 9.88 -18.90
N LYS A 21 -13.82 9.87 -17.58
CA LYS A 21 -15.15 10.02 -16.98
C LYS A 21 -15.59 11.48 -17.10
N PRO A 22 -16.69 11.80 -17.78
CA PRO A 22 -17.17 13.19 -17.92
C PRO A 22 -17.73 13.76 -16.61
N HIS A 23 -18.08 12.91 -15.64
CA HIS A 23 -18.60 13.31 -14.33
C HIS A 23 -17.99 12.43 -13.23
N ALA A 24 -17.91 12.97 -12.00
CA ALA A 24 -17.63 12.18 -10.82
C ALA A 24 -18.75 11.13 -10.65
N GLY A 25 -18.39 9.85 -10.70
CA GLY A 25 -19.37 8.79 -10.47
C GLY A 25 -19.80 8.77 -9.00
N ASP A 26 -20.94 8.13 -8.72
CA ASP A 26 -21.38 7.81 -7.36
C ASP A 26 -20.26 6.98 -6.66
N PRO A 27 -19.62 7.50 -5.59
CA PRO A 27 -18.55 6.80 -4.90
C PRO A 27 -19.04 5.49 -4.26
N ASP A 28 -20.32 5.44 -3.87
CA ASP A 28 -20.93 4.30 -3.14
C ASP A 28 -21.50 3.25 -4.09
N ARG A 29 -21.47 3.49 -5.40
CA ARG A 29 -22.11 2.62 -6.41
C ARG A 29 -21.67 1.16 -6.30
N ASN A 30 -20.38 0.90 -6.19
CA ASN A 30 -19.87 -0.47 -6.14
C ASN A 30 -20.28 -1.15 -4.83
N LEU A 31 -20.17 -0.46 -3.70
CA LEU A 31 -20.60 -0.97 -2.41
C LEU A 31 -22.10 -1.35 -2.44
N HIS A 32 -22.95 -0.47 -2.98
CA HIS A 32 -24.38 -0.75 -3.12
C HIS A 32 -24.67 -1.96 -4.04
N ILE A 33 -23.89 -2.15 -5.10
CA ILE A 33 -24.02 -3.34 -5.97
C ILE A 33 -23.72 -4.61 -5.17
N TYR A 34 -22.61 -4.67 -4.43
CA TYR A 34 -22.27 -5.83 -3.62
C TYR A 34 -23.30 -6.11 -2.53
N GLN A 35 -23.79 -5.07 -1.84
CA GLN A 35 -24.84 -5.21 -0.82
C GLN A 35 -26.14 -5.78 -1.41
N LYS A 36 -26.60 -5.30 -2.57
CA LYS A 36 -27.76 -5.84 -3.27
C LYS A 36 -27.58 -7.30 -3.66
N LEU A 37 -26.40 -7.69 -4.13
CA LEU A 37 -26.09 -9.07 -4.47
C LEU A 37 -26.12 -9.98 -3.24
N LEU A 38 -25.62 -9.54 -2.10
CA LEU A 38 -25.71 -10.28 -0.83
C LEU A 38 -27.16 -10.44 -0.37
N LEU A 39 -27.95 -9.37 -0.44
CA LEU A 39 -29.38 -9.42 -0.08
C LEU A 39 -30.20 -10.35 -0.98
N SER A 40 -29.78 -10.54 -2.24
CA SER A 40 -30.39 -11.52 -3.15
C SER A 40 -29.96 -12.97 -2.89
N GLY A 41 -29.13 -13.21 -1.87
CA GLY A 41 -28.63 -14.55 -1.53
C GLY A 41 -27.46 -15.02 -2.40
N LYS A 42 -26.85 -14.14 -3.20
CA LYS A 42 -25.70 -14.50 -4.04
C LYS A 42 -24.50 -14.83 -3.17
N ARG A 43 -23.87 -15.98 -3.42
CA ARG A 43 -22.55 -16.32 -2.89
C ARG A 43 -21.47 -15.71 -3.79
N PHE A 44 -20.55 -14.98 -3.18
CA PHE A 44 -19.45 -14.37 -3.93
C PHE A 44 -18.40 -15.41 -4.35
N SER A 45 -17.89 -15.27 -5.57
CA SER A 45 -16.64 -15.89 -5.98
C SER A 45 -15.48 -15.29 -5.16
N PRO A 46 -14.30 -15.95 -5.08
CA PRO A 46 -13.16 -15.40 -4.36
C PRO A 46 -12.80 -13.97 -4.79
N ARG A 47 -12.84 -13.70 -6.08
CA ARG A 47 -12.56 -12.36 -6.62
C ARG A 47 -13.61 -11.32 -6.19
N GLU A 48 -14.90 -11.66 -6.24
CA GLU A 48 -15.97 -10.77 -5.77
C GLU A 48 -15.86 -10.51 -4.26
N GLN A 49 -15.49 -11.53 -3.48
CA GLN A 49 -15.28 -11.40 -2.04
C GLN A 49 -14.14 -10.44 -1.72
N TYR A 50 -12.99 -10.57 -2.40
CA TYR A 50 -11.86 -9.65 -2.25
C TYR A 50 -12.24 -8.20 -2.61
N TYR A 51 -12.91 -7.98 -3.75
CA TYR A 51 -13.30 -6.63 -4.16
C TYR A 51 -14.38 -6.03 -3.25
N TYR A 52 -15.31 -6.84 -2.74
CA TYR A 52 -16.28 -6.36 -1.75
C TYR A 52 -15.58 -5.91 -0.45
N ALA A 53 -14.64 -6.69 0.05
CA ALA A 53 -13.86 -6.32 1.22
C ALA A 53 -13.06 -5.02 0.98
N ARG A 54 -12.49 -4.84 -0.21
CA ARG A 54 -11.79 -3.62 -0.62
C ARG A 54 -12.72 -2.42 -0.61
N GLU A 55 -13.93 -2.53 -1.18
CA GLU A 55 -14.94 -1.46 -1.14
C GLU A 55 -15.30 -1.10 0.30
N LEU A 56 -15.46 -2.08 1.19
CA LEU A 56 -15.69 -1.82 2.61
C LEU A 56 -14.53 -1.04 3.25
N CYS A 57 -13.28 -1.38 2.93
CA CYS A 57 -12.09 -0.66 3.41
C CYS A 57 -12.07 0.79 2.89
N ASP A 58 -12.33 1.00 1.60
CA ASP A 58 -12.33 2.31 0.95
C ASP A 58 -13.41 3.24 1.54
N HIS A 59 -14.50 2.66 2.06
CA HIS A 59 -15.57 3.37 2.79
C HIS A 59 -15.35 3.46 4.31
N GLY A 60 -14.17 3.06 4.83
CA GLY A 60 -13.87 3.11 6.25
C GLY A 60 -14.63 2.09 7.12
N ALA A 61 -15.34 1.15 6.51
CA ALA A 61 -16.08 0.09 7.21
C ALA A 61 -15.17 -1.05 7.68
N TYR A 62 -14.07 -0.72 8.36
CA TYR A 62 -12.99 -1.65 8.71
C TYR A 62 -13.46 -2.87 9.50
N ARG A 63 -14.37 -2.68 10.48
CA ARG A 63 -14.93 -3.79 11.27
C ARG A 63 -15.75 -4.77 10.43
N ALA A 64 -16.37 -4.30 9.34
CA ALA A 64 -17.14 -5.14 8.44
C ALA A 64 -16.23 -5.81 7.37
N ALA A 65 -15.14 -5.16 7.00
CA ALA A 65 -14.19 -5.69 6.02
C ALA A 65 -13.40 -6.89 6.56
N LEU A 66 -12.98 -6.84 7.83
CA LEU A 66 -12.12 -7.87 8.43
C LEU A 66 -12.68 -9.30 8.31
N PRO A 67 -13.92 -9.63 8.71
CA PRO A 67 -14.43 -10.99 8.59
C PRO A 67 -14.50 -11.46 7.13
N VAL A 68 -14.73 -10.56 6.18
CA VAL A 68 -14.73 -10.91 4.74
C VAL A 68 -13.34 -11.23 4.25
N LEU A 69 -12.31 -10.43 4.66
CA LEU A 69 -10.91 -10.66 4.34
C LEU A 69 -10.39 -11.96 4.95
N GLU A 70 -10.68 -12.19 6.23
CA GLU A 70 -10.25 -13.40 6.92
C GLU A 70 -10.88 -14.67 6.31
N GLN A 71 -12.17 -14.63 5.98
CA GLN A 71 -12.82 -15.72 5.30
C GLN A 71 -12.18 -15.97 3.93
N PHE A 72 -11.93 -14.92 3.14
CA PHE A 72 -11.25 -15.03 1.84
C PHE A 72 -9.89 -15.71 1.95
N LEU A 73 -9.08 -15.30 2.93
CA LEU A 73 -7.75 -15.85 3.18
C LEU A 73 -7.80 -17.29 3.71
N GLN A 74 -8.82 -17.65 4.52
CA GLN A 74 -9.02 -19.00 5.02
C GLN A 74 -9.45 -19.98 3.92
N GLU A 75 -10.27 -19.54 2.98
CA GLU A 75 -10.72 -20.37 1.87
C GLU A 75 -9.57 -20.74 0.91
N GLY A 76 -8.50 -19.96 0.87
CA GLY A 76 -7.27 -20.27 0.14
C GLY A 76 -7.42 -20.40 -1.39
N ARG A 77 -8.52 -19.87 -1.95
CA ARG A 77 -8.88 -19.98 -3.37
C ARG A 77 -8.62 -18.69 -4.16
N GLY A 78 -8.00 -17.70 -3.52
CA GLY A 78 -7.68 -16.42 -4.13
C GLY A 78 -6.50 -16.52 -5.09
N TRP A 79 -6.46 -15.61 -6.07
CA TRP A 79 -5.26 -15.36 -6.85
C TRP A 79 -4.16 -14.80 -5.95
N THR A 80 -2.90 -15.20 -6.18
CA THR A 80 -1.78 -14.81 -5.31
C THR A 80 -1.69 -13.30 -5.03
N PRO A 81 -1.77 -12.39 -6.03
CA PRO A 81 -1.81 -10.96 -5.77
C PRO A 81 -3.02 -10.49 -4.93
N ASP A 82 -4.20 -11.12 -5.11
CA ASP A 82 -5.38 -10.80 -4.30
C ASP A 82 -5.19 -11.27 -2.85
N ASN A 83 -4.50 -12.40 -2.61
CA ASN A 83 -4.16 -12.87 -1.26
C ASN A 83 -3.19 -11.91 -0.55
N ILE A 84 -2.16 -11.43 -1.25
CA ILE A 84 -1.23 -10.42 -0.72
C ILE A 84 -1.99 -9.13 -0.44
N GLY A 85 -2.84 -8.68 -1.37
CA GLY A 85 -3.67 -7.50 -1.21
C GLY A 85 -4.66 -7.63 -0.05
N ALA A 86 -5.24 -8.81 0.19
CA ALA A 86 -6.12 -9.06 1.33
C ALA A 86 -5.37 -8.97 2.67
N CYS A 87 -4.13 -9.49 2.74
CA CYS A 87 -3.28 -9.31 3.91
C CYS A 87 -2.95 -7.83 4.17
N LEU A 88 -2.65 -7.06 3.11
CA LEU A 88 -2.42 -5.62 3.19
C LEU A 88 -3.65 -4.88 3.73
N LEU A 89 -4.83 -5.16 3.15
CA LEU A 89 -6.09 -4.53 3.57
C LEU A 89 -6.44 -4.89 5.02
N ALA A 90 -6.29 -6.15 5.42
CA ALA A 90 -6.52 -6.59 6.80
C ALA A 90 -5.56 -5.87 7.76
N GLY A 91 -4.27 -5.80 7.42
CA GLY A 91 -3.28 -5.06 8.21
C GLY A 91 -3.66 -3.59 8.40
N ARG A 92 -4.08 -2.91 7.32
CA ARG A 92 -4.57 -1.53 7.39
C ARG A 92 -5.84 -1.40 8.23
N CYS A 93 -6.80 -2.32 8.08
CA CYS A 93 -8.01 -2.32 8.89
C CYS A 93 -7.68 -2.46 10.38
N TYR A 94 -6.83 -3.40 10.77
CA TYR A 94 -6.39 -3.58 12.15
C TYR A 94 -5.66 -2.33 12.68
N ALA A 95 -4.76 -1.74 11.90
CA ALA A 95 -4.09 -0.50 12.29
C ALA A 95 -5.07 0.65 12.53
N ARG A 96 -6.09 0.81 11.66
CA ARG A 96 -7.16 1.81 11.84
C ARG A 96 -8.07 1.55 13.04
N LEU A 97 -8.13 0.32 13.50
CA LEU A 97 -8.86 -0.09 14.70
C LEU A 97 -7.99 -0.10 15.97
N GLU A 98 -6.77 0.46 15.87
CA GLU A 98 -5.80 0.53 16.98
C GLU A 98 -5.38 -0.86 17.52
N GLN A 99 -5.28 -1.84 16.59
CA GLN A 99 -4.86 -3.21 16.85
C GLN A 99 -3.53 -3.50 16.12
N PRO A 100 -2.40 -2.91 16.58
CA PRO A 100 -1.15 -2.93 15.84
C PRO A 100 -0.46 -4.30 15.80
N ASP A 101 -0.76 -5.19 16.73
CA ASP A 101 -0.18 -6.55 16.73
C ASP A 101 -0.89 -7.44 15.71
N GLU A 102 -2.20 -7.36 15.61
CA GLU A 102 -2.99 -8.03 14.57
C GLU A 102 -2.68 -7.46 13.18
N ALA A 103 -2.45 -6.15 13.09
CA ALA A 103 -1.98 -5.52 11.85
C ALA A 103 -0.65 -6.12 11.40
N MET A 104 0.32 -6.24 12.30
CA MET A 104 1.61 -6.83 12.01
C MET A 104 1.50 -8.30 11.57
N GLN A 105 0.68 -9.10 12.28
CA GLN A 105 0.43 -10.51 11.92
C GLN A 105 -0.16 -10.64 10.52
N SER A 106 -1.15 -9.80 10.17
CA SER A 106 -1.76 -9.81 8.85
C SER A 106 -0.77 -9.44 7.75
N LEU A 107 0.07 -8.43 7.98
CA LEU A 107 1.10 -8.03 7.02
C LEU A 107 2.15 -9.13 6.81
N PHE A 108 2.63 -9.77 7.88
CA PHE A 108 3.58 -10.88 7.79
C PHE A 108 2.97 -12.13 7.10
N ARG A 109 1.67 -12.37 7.25
CA ARG A 109 0.99 -13.46 6.54
C ARG A 109 1.15 -13.36 5.01
N SER A 110 1.30 -12.16 4.45
CA SER A 110 1.51 -11.97 3.01
C SER A 110 2.74 -12.72 2.48
N PHE A 111 3.75 -12.94 3.32
CA PHE A 111 4.99 -13.65 2.93
C PHE A 111 4.80 -15.15 2.72
N CYS A 112 3.65 -15.71 3.13
CA CYS A 112 3.26 -17.08 2.76
C CYS A 112 2.86 -17.19 1.27
N TYR A 113 2.59 -16.06 0.61
CA TYR A 113 2.13 -16.01 -0.78
C TYR A 113 3.20 -15.52 -1.76
N GLY A 114 4.26 -14.87 -1.29
CA GLY A 114 5.33 -14.38 -2.16
C GLY A 114 6.38 -13.56 -1.43
N ILE A 115 7.30 -13.01 -2.19
CA ILE A 115 8.33 -12.11 -1.65
C ILE A 115 7.68 -10.83 -1.08
N PRO A 116 8.36 -10.14 -0.14
CA PRO A 116 7.88 -8.87 0.39
C PRO A 116 7.58 -7.86 -0.70
N GLN A 117 6.35 -7.35 -0.72
CA GLN A 117 5.95 -6.28 -1.64
C GLN A 117 6.24 -4.92 -1.01
N PRO A 118 6.59 -3.87 -1.81
CA PRO A 118 6.93 -2.55 -1.30
C PRO A 118 5.86 -1.95 -0.38
N GLU A 119 4.59 -2.12 -0.71
CA GLU A 119 3.49 -1.62 0.11
C GLU A 119 3.42 -2.29 1.48
N ILE A 120 3.61 -3.61 1.53
CA ILE A 120 3.67 -4.38 2.79
C ILE A 120 4.86 -3.88 3.64
N CYS A 121 6.02 -3.71 3.01
CA CYS A 121 7.22 -3.20 3.69
C CYS A 121 6.99 -1.79 4.26
N CYS A 122 6.34 -0.90 3.50
CA CYS A 122 6.01 0.45 3.96
C CYS A 122 5.04 0.43 5.17
N GLU A 123 4.01 -0.43 5.15
CA GLU A 123 3.08 -0.54 6.27
C GLU A 123 3.77 -1.10 7.52
N ILE A 124 4.59 -2.13 7.38
CA ILE A 124 5.37 -2.68 8.50
C ILE A 124 6.35 -1.62 9.05
N GLY A 125 7.05 -0.92 8.15
CA GLY A 125 7.93 0.20 8.52
C GLY A 125 7.19 1.28 9.30
N GLY A 126 5.96 1.62 8.88
CA GLY A 126 5.08 2.56 9.57
C GLY A 126 4.75 2.15 11.00
N LEU A 127 4.36 0.88 11.19
CA LEU A 127 4.07 0.34 12.53
C LEU A 127 5.28 0.37 13.47
N PHE A 128 6.49 0.10 12.95
CA PHE A 128 7.72 0.24 13.73
C PHE A 128 8.04 1.71 14.03
N LEU A 129 7.79 2.62 13.08
CA LEU A 129 8.01 4.04 13.24
C LEU A 129 7.11 4.63 14.34
N GLU A 130 5.83 4.26 14.37
CA GLU A 130 4.86 4.64 15.41
C GLU A 130 5.32 4.17 16.80
N ARG A 131 5.94 3.00 16.87
CA ARG A 131 6.54 2.46 18.11
C ARG A 131 7.92 3.07 18.42
N GLN A 132 8.39 4.06 17.65
CA GLN A 132 9.70 4.68 17.77
C GLN A 132 10.88 3.69 17.64
N GLN A 133 10.66 2.56 17.00
CA GLN A 133 11.66 1.53 16.71
C GLN A 133 12.33 1.86 15.37
N TYR A 134 13.10 2.95 15.36
CA TYR A 134 13.66 3.54 14.14
C TYR A 134 14.58 2.62 13.33
N PRO A 135 15.45 1.80 13.95
CA PRO A 135 16.27 0.86 13.19
C PRO A 135 15.45 -0.19 12.44
N GLN A 136 14.41 -0.73 13.08
CA GLN A 136 13.50 -1.69 12.46
C GLN A 136 12.68 -1.04 11.35
N ALA A 137 12.15 0.16 11.58
CA ALA A 137 11.44 0.93 10.57
C ALA A 137 12.33 1.18 9.34
N ALA A 138 13.58 1.61 9.56
CA ALA A 138 14.53 1.84 8.49
C ALA A 138 14.82 0.57 7.67
N PHE A 139 14.98 -0.58 8.32
CA PHE A 139 15.16 -1.87 7.64
C PHE A 139 14.02 -2.14 6.64
N TRP A 140 12.78 -1.98 7.06
CA TRP A 140 11.62 -2.24 6.22
C TRP A 140 11.45 -1.23 5.08
N TYR A 141 11.77 0.04 5.31
CA TYR A 141 11.76 1.05 4.24
C TYR A 141 12.89 0.83 3.23
N HIS A 142 14.06 0.37 3.66
CA HIS A 142 15.12 -0.06 2.74
C HIS A 142 14.66 -1.22 1.87
N LEU A 143 14.05 -2.24 2.49
CA LEU A 143 13.52 -3.39 1.76
C LEU A 143 12.43 -2.98 0.75
N ALA A 144 11.59 -1.98 1.08
CA ALA A 144 10.61 -1.43 0.15
C ALA A 144 11.25 -0.85 -1.11
N ILE A 145 12.35 -0.08 -0.97
CA ILE A 145 13.09 0.45 -2.12
C ILE A 145 13.71 -0.68 -2.94
N GLU A 146 14.35 -1.65 -2.28
CA GLU A 146 15.03 -2.76 -2.93
C GLU A 146 14.05 -3.63 -3.72
N THR A 147 12.93 -4.01 -3.11
CA THR A 147 11.92 -4.83 -3.77
C THR A 147 11.13 -4.06 -4.83
N GLY A 148 11.03 -2.73 -4.70
CA GLY A 148 10.34 -1.87 -5.66
C GLY A 148 10.94 -1.86 -7.07
N HIS A 149 12.19 -2.31 -7.23
CA HIS A 149 12.85 -2.46 -8.52
C HIS A 149 12.57 -3.80 -9.22
N GLN A 150 11.88 -4.73 -8.56
CA GLN A 150 11.56 -6.04 -9.11
C GLN A 150 10.24 -6.00 -9.89
N PRO A 151 10.03 -6.89 -10.88
CA PRO A 151 8.75 -7.03 -11.55
C PRO A 151 7.66 -7.42 -10.54
N HIS A 152 6.56 -6.71 -10.53
CA HIS A 152 5.41 -6.98 -9.66
C HIS A 152 4.20 -7.40 -10.49
N GLU A 153 3.45 -8.38 -9.99
CA GLU A 153 2.13 -8.72 -10.50
C GLU A 153 1.05 -8.00 -9.70
N GLY A 154 -0.05 -7.62 -10.36
CA GLY A 154 -1.19 -6.97 -9.71
C GLY A 154 -1.09 -5.44 -9.68
N PHE A 155 -1.85 -4.84 -8.78
CA PHE A 155 -1.89 -3.39 -8.59
C PHE A 155 -0.96 -2.99 -7.44
N TRP A 156 -0.05 -2.07 -7.69
CA TRP A 156 0.85 -1.51 -6.67
C TRP A 156 0.88 0.01 -6.75
N ARG A 157 1.32 0.62 -5.66
CA ARG A 157 1.49 2.07 -5.57
C ARG A 157 2.94 2.43 -5.79
N GLN A 158 3.24 3.10 -6.90
CA GLN A 158 4.60 3.53 -7.24
C GLN A 158 5.28 4.28 -6.10
N GLU A 159 4.54 5.11 -5.37
CA GLU A 159 5.10 5.88 -4.27
C GLU A 159 5.69 5.03 -3.13
N CYS A 160 5.25 3.77 -2.99
CA CYS A 160 5.81 2.82 -2.02
C CYS A 160 7.14 2.21 -2.48
N CYS A 161 7.49 2.36 -3.76
CA CYS A 161 8.76 1.90 -4.33
C CYS A 161 9.85 2.98 -4.27
N ASP A 162 9.49 4.25 -4.13
CA ASP A 162 10.39 5.39 -4.31
C ASP A 162 10.24 6.47 -3.23
N TYR A 163 9.30 7.38 -3.38
CA TYR A 163 9.19 8.57 -2.53
C TYR A 163 8.89 8.26 -1.07
N LEU A 164 7.88 7.42 -0.80
CA LEU A 164 7.42 7.17 0.57
C LEU A 164 8.50 6.53 1.45
N PRO A 165 9.15 5.44 1.06
CA PRO A 165 10.22 4.89 1.88
C PRO A 165 11.41 5.84 2.00
N ALA A 166 11.76 6.61 0.97
CA ALA A 166 12.86 7.58 1.04
C ALA A 166 12.59 8.68 2.07
N ILE A 167 11.39 9.29 2.07
CA ILE A 167 11.06 10.35 3.04
C ILE A 167 10.95 9.79 4.46
N GLN A 168 10.50 8.55 4.64
CA GLN A 168 10.44 7.90 5.95
C GLN A 168 11.83 7.50 6.47
N LEU A 169 12.74 7.07 5.60
CA LEU A 169 14.15 6.85 5.95
C LEU A 169 14.82 8.14 6.43
N CYS A 170 14.53 9.27 5.79
CA CYS A 170 14.98 10.58 6.28
C CYS A 170 14.56 10.79 7.74
N VAL A 171 13.29 10.50 8.09
CA VAL A 171 12.79 10.62 9.47
C VAL A 171 13.50 9.64 10.40
N CYS A 172 13.63 8.36 10.01
CA CYS A 172 14.27 7.35 10.83
C CYS A 172 15.72 7.74 11.19
N TYR A 173 16.52 8.14 10.20
CA TYR A 173 17.92 8.51 10.41
C TYR A 173 18.07 9.81 11.20
N ASP A 174 17.18 10.80 11.03
CA ASP A 174 17.17 11.99 11.88
C ASP A 174 16.91 11.63 13.36
N ARG A 175 15.94 10.74 13.62
CA ARG A 175 15.62 10.26 14.97
C ARG A 175 16.73 9.43 15.58
N MET A 176 17.52 8.72 14.79
CA MET A 176 18.74 8.02 15.23
C MET A 176 19.95 8.94 15.40
N GLY A 177 19.84 10.22 15.01
CA GLY A 177 20.91 11.22 15.13
C GLY A 177 21.90 11.23 13.96
N ASP A 178 21.70 10.40 12.94
CA ASP A 178 22.50 10.40 11.71
C ASP A 178 21.96 11.42 10.70
N ILE A 179 22.34 12.68 10.92
CA ILE A 179 21.88 13.82 10.13
C ILE A 179 22.36 13.74 8.67
N SER A 180 23.55 13.19 8.47
CA SER A 180 24.15 13.07 7.13
C SER A 180 23.30 12.14 6.26
N THR A 181 23.00 10.95 6.76
CA THR A 181 22.19 9.97 6.06
C THR A 181 20.75 10.46 5.91
N ALA A 182 20.18 11.12 6.93
CA ALA A 182 18.85 11.73 6.84
C ALA A 182 18.78 12.76 5.71
N ALA A 183 19.76 13.65 5.60
CA ALA A 183 19.80 14.64 4.52
C ALA A 183 19.93 14.00 3.13
N ALA A 184 20.70 12.91 3.01
CA ALA A 184 20.83 12.15 1.76
C ALA A 184 19.48 11.54 1.33
N TYR A 185 18.74 10.92 2.26
CA TYR A 185 17.40 10.38 1.95
C TYR A 185 16.37 11.46 1.67
N ASN A 186 16.48 12.63 2.31
CA ASN A 186 15.64 13.77 1.94
C ASN A 186 15.91 14.24 0.50
N ALA A 187 17.18 14.28 0.09
CA ALA A 187 17.55 14.61 -1.29
C ALA A 187 17.03 13.57 -2.30
N LEU A 188 17.13 12.28 -1.94
CA LEU A 188 16.57 11.17 -2.73
C LEU A 188 15.05 11.31 -2.90
N ALA A 189 14.30 11.56 -1.81
CA ALA A 189 12.86 11.81 -1.89
C ALA A 189 12.54 12.99 -2.81
N GLY A 190 13.33 14.06 -2.75
CA GLY A 190 13.17 15.23 -3.63
C GLY A 190 13.46 14.95 -5.11
N SER A 191 14.21 13.91 -5.45
CA SER A 191 14.42 13.49 -6.83
C SER A 191 13.17 12.85 -7.45
N PHE A 192 12.34 12.21 -6.62
CA PHE A 192 11.07 11.60 -7.06
C PHE A 192 9.91 12.60 -7.11
N ARG A 193 9.89 13.59 -6.20
CA ARG A 193 8.85 14.64 -6.14
C ARG A 193 9.47 16.03 -6.12
N ARG A 194 9.60 16.63 -7.30
CA ARG A 194 10.10 18.02 -7.44
C ARG A 194 9.12 18.99 -6.79
N GLY A 195 9.65 19.91 -5.97
CA GLY A 195 8.84 20.95 -5.33
C GLY A 195 8.03 20.48 -4.11
N ASP A 196 8.30 19.28 -3.60
CA ASP A 196 7.64 18.77 -2.40
C ASP A 196 7.95 19.63 -1.17
N ALA A 197 6.90 20.07 -0.45
CA ALA A 197 7.02 20.99 0.67
C ALA A 197 7.75 20.36 1.87
N ALA A 198 7.53 19.05 2.14
CA ALA A 198 8.21 18.34 3.22
C ALA A 198 9.70 18.22 2.94
N VAL A 199 10.08 17.93 1.69
CA VAL A 199 11.48 17.87 1.25
C VAL A 199 12.17 19.24 1.41
N ALA A 200 11.49 20.33 1.03
CA ALA A 200 12.01 21.69 1.15
C ALA A 200 12.20 22.08 2.64
N TYR A 201 11.21 21.79 3.48
CA TYR A 201 11.28 22.02 4.91
C TYR A 201 12.45 21.25 5.56
N ASN A 202 12.58 19.96 5.27
CA ASN A 202 13.64 19.13 5.80
C ASN A 202 15.03 19.62 5.38
N ARG A 203 15.18 20.11 4.13
CA ARG A 203 16.45 20.69 3.64
C ARG A 203 16.88 21.87 4.49
N GLN A 204 15.96 22.79 4.79
CA GLN A 204 16.26 23.94 5.66
C GLN A 204 16.62 23.48 7.08
N TYR A 205 15.82 22.57 7.64
CA TYR A 205 16.05 22.00 8.99
C TYR A 205 17.45 21.39 9.10
N PHE A 206 17.89 20.58 8.14
CA PHE A 206 19.23 19.98 8.17
C PHE A 206 20.35 21.00 8.00
N ALA A 207 20.16 22.04 7.17
CA ALA A 207 21.12 23.13 7.03
C ALA A 207 21.34 23.88 8.35
N GLU A 208 20.26 24.23 9.05
CA GLU A 208 20.32 24.88 10.35
C GLU A 208 20.97 23.98 11.43
N LYS A 209 20.63 22.69 11.43
CA LYS A 209 21.19 21.72 12.39
C LYS A 209 22.69 21.49 12.17
N ALA A 210 23.15 21.50 10.91
CA ALA A 210 24.57 21.43 10.58
C ALA A 210 25.35 22.70 10.98
N ALA A 211 24.72 23.88 10.85
CA ALA A 211 25.34 25.15 11.25
C ALA A 211 25.55 25.27 12.76
N ARG A 212 24.65 24.69 13.57
CA ARG A 212 24.73 24.69 15.04
C ARG A 212 25.78 23.72 15.63
N ARG A 213 26.31 22.80 14.82
CA ARG A 213 27.34 21.81 15.24
C ARG A 213 28.76 22.26 14.95
N LYS A 214 28.95 23.39 14.26
CA LYS A 214 30.23 24.09 14.03
C LYS A 214 30.44 25.16 15.08
#